data_c718032295aa599e73e8ebb850a68cfa
#
_entry.id   c718032295aa599e73e8ebb850a68cfa
#
_cell.length_a   1.000
_cell.length_b   1.000
_cell.length_c   1.000
_cell.angle_alpha   90.00
_cell.angle_beta   90.00
_cell.angle_gamma   90.00
#
_symmetry.space_group_name_H-M   'P 1'
#
loop_
_entity.id
_entity.type
_entity.pdbx_description
1 polymer ?
#
loop_
_entity_poly.entity_id
_entity_poly.type
_entity_poly.pdbx_seq_one_letter_code
_entity_poly.pdbx_strand_id
1 'polypeptide(L)'
;MADTAGSTGFHHVAYACRDGEATRHFYEDLMGMPLVHTEVKAVEGGFFRHLFFDTGDGSCIAFFEVSGVGEAPGWRSDVSVGNGLPVWVNHVAFAADEVRMAEARGRLDAAGITPLMEVDHGWCHSLYYMDPNGIMVEFCRDTGGFAADPAAAADRLTSTEDTDASMVIQEVTREGLRGFDPLPAQRTDQAGT
;
A
#
# COMPACT_ATOMS: atom_id res chain seq x y z
N MET A 1 -21.51 8.07 18.02
CA MET A 1 -21.64 7.43 16.70
C MET A 1 -21.97 8.54 15.73
N ALA A 2 -21.03 8.89 14.87
CA ALA A 2 -21.28 9.89 13.83
C ALA A 2 -22.22 9.27 12.79
N ASP A 3 -23.25 10.02 12.45
CA ASP A 3 -24.22 9.67 11.42
C ASP A 3 -23.50 9.69 10.05
N THR A 4 -23.20 8.52 9.49
CA THR A 4 -22.51 8.36 8.21
C THR A 4 -23.46 8.38 7.01
N ALA A 5 -24.66 8.93 7.19
CA ALA A 5 -25.62 9.10 6.10
C ALA A 5 -25.06 10.09 5.06
N GLY A 6 -24.44 9.57 4.02
CA GLY A 6 -23.96 10.34 2.87
C GLY A 6 -22.45 10.32 2.60
N SER A 7 -21.66 9.47 3.26
CA SER A 7 -20.25 9.32 2.93
C SER A 7 -20.10 8.70 1.53
N THR A 8 -19.58 9.49 0.60
CA THR A 8 -19.13 9.02 -0.72
C THR A 8 -17.62 8.94 -0.69
N GLY A 9 -17.04 7.76 -0.93
CA GLY A 9 -15.61 7.56 -0.89
C GLY A 9 -15.29 6.06 -0.92
N PHE A 10 -14.06 5.70 -0.61
CA PHE A 10 -13.71 4.30 -0.49
C PHE A 10 -14.29 3.72 0.81
N HIS A 11 -14.88 2.51 0.71
CA HIS A 11 -15.15 1.69 1.88
C HIS A 11 -13.87 0.93 2.25
N HIS A 12 -13.32 0.20 1.31
CA HIS A 12 -12.00 -0.43 1.41
C HIS A 12 -11.42 -0.71 0.02
N VAL A 13 -10.11 -0.87 -0.04
CA VAL A 13 -9.39 -1.45 -1.16
C VAL A 13 -8.72 -2.72 -0.67
N ALA A 14 -8.74 -3.81 -1.47
CA ALA A 14 -8.21 -5.10 -1.06
C ALA A 14 -7.09 -5.57 -1.99
N TYR A 15 -6.05 -6.14 -1.38
CA TYR A 15 -4.92 -6.77 -2.05
C TYR A 15 -4.71 -8.19 -1.52
N ALA A 16 -3.91 -8.98 -2.22
CA ALA A 16 -3.46 -10.26 -1.71
C ALA A 16 -2.26 -10.07 -0.78
N CYS A 17 -2.19 -10.85 0.30
CA CYS A 17 -1.00 -10.97 1.13
C CYS A 17 -0.52 -12.44 1.21
N ARG A 18 0.78 -12.59 1.48
CA ARG A 18 1.42 -13.90 1.65
C ARG A 18 1.41 -14.38 3.09
N ASP A 19 1.47 -13.43 4.01
CA ASP A 19 1.59 -13.65 5.43
C ASP A 19 0.76 -12.59 6.16
N GLY A 20 -0.32 -13.04 6.79
CA GLY A 20 -1.25 -12.15 7.51
C GLY A 20 -0.59 -11.47 8.71
N GLU A 21 0.33 -12.16 9.42
CA GLU A 21 0.99 -11.59 10.60
C GLU A 21 2.08 -10.58 10.20
N ALA A 22 2.87 -10.85 9.17
CA ALA A 22 3.81 -9.88 8.63
C ALA A 22 3.10 -8.64 8.11
N THR A 23 1.93 -8.81 7.46
CA THR A 23 1.07 -7.72 7.00
C THR A 23 0.51 -6.93 8.17
N ARG A 24 0.00 -7.61 9.23
CA ARG A 24 -0.46 -6.97 10.45
C ARG A 24 0.64 -6.13 11.10
N HIS A 25 1.82 -6.73 11.30
CA HIS A 25 2.95 -6.03 11.88
C HIS A 25 3.30 -4.75 11.11
N PHE A 26 3.35 -4.83 9.80
CA PHE A 26 3.65 -3.66 8.97
C PHE A 26 2.58 -2.57 9.09
N TYR A 27 1.30 -2.90 8.88
CA TYR A 27 0.24 -1.90 8.86
C TYR A 27 -0.15 -1.41 10.27
N GLU A 28 -0.28 -2.30 11.25
CA GLU A 28 -0.67 -1.92 12.60
C GLU A 28 0.47 -1.32 13.40
N ASP A 29 1.58 -2.07 13.55
CA ASP A 29 2.66 -1.65 14.46
C ASP A 29 3.53 -0.54 13.86
N LEU A 30 3.81 -0.58 12.54
CA LEU A 30 4.72 0.36 11.90
C LEU A 30 4.00 1.54 11.24
N MET A 31 2.98 1.28 10.43
CA MET A 31 2.21 2.34 9.78
C MET A 31 1.22 3.04 10.72
N GLY A 32 0.84 2.39 11.83
CA GLY A 32 -0.12 2.93 12.80
C GLY A 32 -1.57 2.85 12.34
N MET A 33 -1.90 1.82 11.57
CA MET A 33 -3.25 1.52 11.08
C MET A 33 -3.76 0.26 11.80
N PRO A 34 -4.61 0.38 12.83
CA PRO A 34 -5.01 -0.76 13.64
C PRO A 34 -5.80 -1.79 12.83
N LEU A 35 -5.56 -3.08 13.11
CA LEU A 35 -6.39 -4.17 12.62
C LEU A 35 -7.75 -4.10 13.30
N VAL A 36 -8.82 -3.78 12.55
CA VAL A 36 -10.16 -3.56 13.10
C VAL A 36 -11.13 -4.70 12.83
N HIS A 37 -10.84 -5.54 11.84
CA HIS A 37 -11.69 -6.69 11.53
C HIS A 37 -10.91 -7.79 10.81
N THR A 38 -11.28 -9.05 11.09
CA THR A 38 -10.74 -10.22 10.39
C THR A 38 -11.87 -11.22 10.17
N GLU A 39 -12.07 -11.63 8.94
CA GLU A 39 -12.94 -12.73 8.56
C GLU A 39 -12.13 -13.95 8.13
N VAL A 40 -12.60 -15.13 8.50
CA VAL A 40 -12.02 -16.40 8.05
C VAL A 40 -13.11 -17.26 7.44
N LYS A 41 -12.86 -17.73 6.23
CA LYS A 41 -13.73 -18.69 5.55
C LYS A 41 -12.96 -19.96 5.23
N ALA A 42 -13.35 -21.06 5.86
CA ALA A 42 -12.87 -22.38 5.48
C ALA A 42 -13.61 -22.87 4.22
N VAL A 43 -12.86 -23.48 3.32
CA VAL A 43 -13.37 -24.14 2.09
C VAL A 43 -12.77 -25.55 2.02
N GLU A 44 -13.27 -26.38 1.09
CA GLU A 44 -12.68 -27.71 0.87
C GLU A 44 -11.23 -27.56 0.38
N GLY A 45 -10.28 -28.09 1.17
CA GLY A 45 -8.86 -28.04 0.84
C GLY A 45 -8.13 -26.74 1.20
N GLY A 46 -8.80 -25.77 1.86
CA GLY A 46 -8.14 -24.52 2.15
C GLY A 46 -8.94 -23.53 2.99
N PHE A 47 -8.51 -22.28 2.92
CA PHE A 47 -9.19 -21.14 3.56
C PHE A 47 -8.82 -19.84 2.87
N PHE A 48 -9.60 -18.80 3.12
CA PHE A 48 -9.12 -17.43 3.01
C PHE A 48 -9.34 -16.69 4.32
N ARG A 49 -8.46 -15.71 4.57
CA ARG A 49 -8.56 -14.76 5.68
C ARG A 49 -8.59 -13.36 5.10
N HIS A 50 -9.55 -12.54 5.52
CA HIS A 50 -9.72 -11.16 5.08
C HIS A 50 -9.49 -10.23 6.25
N LEU A 51 -8.41 -9.44 6.17
CA LEU A 51 -7.92 -8.53 7.21
C LEU A 51 -8.28 -7.11 6.82
N PHE A 52 -8.73 -6.29 7.77
CA PHE A 52 -9.07 -4.88 7.55
C PHE A 52 -8.31 -3.99 8.51
N PHE A 53 -7.58 -3.03 7.98
CA PHE A 53 -6.81 -2.04 8.75
C PHE A 53 -7.44 -0.66 8.54
N ASP A 54 -7.78 0.03 9.65
CA ASP A 54 -8.38 1.37 9.61
C ASP A 54 -7.34 2.41 9.15
N THR A 55 -7.66 3.16 8.10
CA THR A 55 -6.81 4.23 7.57
C THR A 55 -6.96 5.54 8.34
N GLY A 56 -7.92 5.61 9.27
CA GLY A 56 -8.14 6.75 10.16
C GLY A 56 -9.22 7.73 9.69
N ASP A 57 -9.84 7.48 8.53
CA ASP A 57 -10.94 8.28 7.98
C ASP A 57 -12.27 7.50 7.86
N GLY A 58 -12.29 6.27 8.40
CA GLY A 58 -13.42 5.35 8.33
C GLY A 58 -13.37 4.44 7.09
N SER A 59 -12.38 4.57 6.23
CA SER A 59 -12.07 3.59 5.19
C SER A 59 -11.04 2.57 5.68
N CYS A 60 -10.84 1.49 4.94
CA CYS A 60 -9.85 0.48 5.27
C CYS A 60 -8.97 0.13 4.07
N ILE A 61 -7.71 -0.19 4.37
CA ILE A 61 -6.94 -1.07 3.49
C ILE A 61 -7.14 -2.50 3.96
N ALA A 62 -7.40 -3.43 3.03
CA ALA A 62 -7.72 -4.80 3.35
C ALA A 62 -6.80 -5.78 2.62
N PHE A 63 -6.65 -6.98 3.18
CA PHE A 63 -5.80 -8.01 2.60
C PHE A 63 -6.46 -9.36 2.64
N PHE A 64 -6.31 -10.12 1.55
CA PHE A 64 -6.66 -11.53 1.49
C PHE A 64 -5.40 -12.39 1.60
N GLU A 65 -5.32 -13.16 2.66
CA GLU A 65 -4.44 -14.32 2.75
C GLU A 65 -5.21 -15.54 2.26
N VAL A 66 -4.67 -16.25 1.27
CA VAL A 66 -5.37 -17.36 0.62
C VAL A 66 -4.52 -18.63 0.63
N SER A 67 -5.17 -19.78 0.80
CA SER A 67 -4.55 -21.10 0.73
C SER A 67 -5.57 -22.11 0.22
N GLY A 68 -5.30 -22.75 -0.92
CA GLY A 68 -6.15 -23.79 -1.49
C GLY A 68 -7.53 -23.33 -1.97
N VAL A 69 -7.65 -22.07 -2.41
CA VAL A 69 -8.93 -21.49 -2.90
C VAL A 69 -8.96 -21.28 -4.41
N GLY A 70 -7.97 -21.82 -5.13
CA GLY A 70 -7.89 -21.74 -6.60
C GLY A 70 -6.78 -20.84 -7.13
N GLU A 71 -5.89 -20.39 -6.25
CA GLU A 71 -4.70 -19.64 -6.65
C GLU A 71 -3.77 -20.50 -7.51
N ALA A 72 -3.21 -19.89 -8.56
CA ALA A 72 -2.23 -20.55 -9.41
C ALA A 72 -0.92 -20.82 -8.66
N PRO A 73 -0.21 -21.91 -8.94
CA PRO A 73 1.12 -22.13 -8.41
C PRO A 73 2.05 -20.96 -8.75
N GLY A 74 2.75 -20.43 -7.74
CA GLY A 74 3.70 -19.31 -7.93
C GLY A 74 3.05 -17.95 -8.13
N TRP A 75 1.77 -17.78 -7.73
CA TRP A 75 1.13 -16.47 -7.74
C TRP A 75 1.91 -15.43 -6.92
N ARG A 76 1.79 -14.18 -7.29
CA ARG A 76 2.53 -13.06 -6.69
C ARG A 76 1.57 -12.05 -6.08
N SER A 77 1.94 -11.49 -4.93
CA SER A 77 1.21 -10.42 -4.24
C SER A 77 1.61 -9.02 -4.73
N ASP A 78 2.80 -8.87 -5.29
CA ASP A 78 3.37 -7.62 -5.76
C ASP A 78 2.71 -7.16 -7.07
N VAL A 79 1.67 -6.38 -6.94
CA VAL A 79 0.74 -6.01 -8.01
C VAL A 79 1.38 -5.28 -9.19
N SER A 80 2.47 -4.53 -8.98
CA SER A 80 3.22 -3.90 -10.08
C SER A 80 4.24 -4.85 -10.69
N VAL A 81 5.22 -5.27 -9.91
CA VAL A 81 6.36 -6.07 -10.39
C VAL A 81 5.91 -7.45 -10.87
N GLY A 82 4.94 -8.05 -10.22
CA GLY A 82 4.33 -9.33 -10.64
C GLY A 82 3.68 -9.27 -12.02
N ASN A 83 3.29 -8.09 -12.48
CA ASN A 83 2.78 -7.82 -13.82
C ASN A 83 3.83 -7.22 -14.79
N GLY A 84 5.10 -7.19 -14.38
CA GLY A 84 6.19 -6.67 -15.21
C GLY A 84 6.28 -5.14 -15.27
N LEU A 85 5.64 -4.44 -14.33
CA LEU A 85 5.64 -2.99 -14.24
C LEU A 85 6.67 -2.50 -13.20
N PRO A 86 7.17 -1.26 -13.32
CA PRO A 86 7.91 -0.63 -12.25
C PRO A 86 7.08 -0.59 -10.95
N VAL A 87 7.74 -0.75 -9.81
CA VAL A 87 7.09 -0.90 -8.50
C VAL A 87 6.14 0.26 -8.14
N TRP A 88 6.49 1.47 -8.56
CA TRP A 88 5.75 2.69 -8.27
C TRP A 88 4.45 2.85 -9.06
N VAL A 89 4.19 2.05 -10.11
CA VAL A 89 3.00 2.22 -10.96
C VAL A 89 1.71 1.94 -10.20
N ASN A 90 1.66 0.80 -9.47
CA ASN A 90 0.52 0.51 -8.59
C ASN A 90 0.95 0.74 -7.15
N HIS A 91 0.43 1.79 -6.53
CA HIS A 91 0.70 2.12 -5.14
C HIS A 91 -0.57 2.60 -4.45
N VAL A 92 -0.51 2.70 -3.12
CA VAL A 92 -1.60 3.23 -2.29
C VAL A 92 -1.07 4.44 -1.54
N ALA A 93 -1.71 5.59 -1.72
CA ALA A 93 -1.40 6.81 -1.00
C ALA A 93 -2.39 7.02 0.15
N PHE A 94 -1.86 7.21 1.35
CA PHE A 94 -2.61 7.55 2.55
C PHE A 94 -2.42 9.01 2.89
N ALA A 95 -3.50 9.74 3.09
CA ALA A 95 -3.42 11.11 3.57
C ALA A 95 -2.75 11.14 4.96
N ALA A 96 -1.80 12.06 5.12
CA ALA A 96 -1.08 12.22 6.37
C ALA A 96 -0.79 13.69 6.62
N ASP A 97 -0.81 14.08 7.89
CA ASP A 97 -0.20 15.32 8.34
C ASP A 97 1.27 15.10 8.70
N GLU A 98 1.96 16.17 9.08
CA GLU A 98 3.37 16.14 9.44
C GLU A 98 3.65 15.25 10.67
N VAL A 99 2.71 15.21 11.62
CA VAL A 99 2.85 14.41 12.84
C VAL A 99 2.78 12.93 12.51
N ARG A 100 1.75 12.52 11.76
CA ARG A 100 1.57 11.13 11.32
C ARG A 100 2.75 10.62 10.49
N MET A 101 3.25 11.46 9.55
CA MET A 101 4.42 11.12 8.75
C MET A 101 5.67 10.92 9.61
N ALA A 102 5.94 11.83 10.55
CA ALA A 102 7.09 11.75 11.44
C ALA A 102 7.03 10.54 12.37
N GLU A 103 5.87 10.24 12.94
CA GLU A 103 5.66 9.07 13.81
C GLU A 103 5.83 7.75 13.06
N ALA A 104 5.24 7.63 11.87
CA ALA A 104 5.38 6.44 11.04
C ALA A 104 6.83 6.25 10.59
N ARG A 105 7.50 7.32 10.14
CA ARG A 105 8.93 7.30 9.79
C ARG A 105 9.77 6.81 10.96
N GLY A 106 9.53 7.34 12.16
CA GLY A 106 10.27 6.93 13.36
C GLY A 106 10.12 5.44 13.71
N ARG A 107 8.90 4.87 13.56
CA ARG A 107 8.67 3.43 13.78
C ARG A 107 9.32 2.56 12.69
N LEU A 108 9.21 2.96 11.42
CA LEU A 108 9.81 2.27 10.28
C LEU A 108 11.33 2.28 10.35
N ASP A 109 11.94 3.44 10.62
CA ASP A 109 13.39 3.58 10.80
C ASP A 109 13.90 2.71 11.96
N ALA A 110 13.19 2.69 13.09
CA ALA A 110 13.52 1.83 14.23
C ALA A 110 13.46 0.32 13.89
N ALA A 111 12.61 -0.06 12.94
CA ALA A 111 12.52 -1.41 12.38
C ALA A 111 13.54 -1.67 11.24
N GLY A 112 14.37 -0.69 10.90
CA GLY A 112 15.36 -0.80 9.82
C GLY A 112 14.77 -0.66 8.41
N ILE A 113 13.56 -0.13 8.29
CA ILE A 113 12.86 0.08 7.02
C ILE A 113 13.00 1.56 6.63
N THR A 114 13.80 1.82 5.61
CA THR A 114 14.03 3.17 5.09
C THR A 114 13.08 3.49 3.93
N PRO A 115 12.75 4.78 3.71
CA PRO A 115 11.96 5.18 2.55
C PRO A 115 12.63 4.73 1.24
N LEU A 116 11.83 4.27 0.28
CA LEU A 116 12.28 4.05 -1.09
C LEU A 116 12.50 5.36 -1.83
N MET A 117 11.62 6.31 -1.59
CA MET A 117 11.64 7.64 -2.18
C MET A 117 11.05 8.65 -1.19
N GLU A 118 11.53 9.88 -1.31
CA GLU A 118 10.92 11.08 -0.75
C GLU A 118 10.77 12.08 -1.90
N VAL A 119 9.55 12.54 -2.14
CA VAL A 119 9.23 13.36 -3.32
C VAL A 119 8.42 14.59 -2.91
N ASP A 120 8.90 15.75 -3.34
CA ASP A 120 8.12 16.98 -3.33
C ASP A 120 7.49 17.16 -4.72
N HIS A 121 6.17 17.03 -4.78
CA HIS A 121 5.39 17.20 -6.01
C HIS A 121 4.94 18.66 -6.21
N GLY A 122 5.35 19.60 -5.35
CA GLY A 122 4.91 20.99 -5.36
C GLY A 122 3.55 21.18 -4.68
N TRP A 123 2.61 20.29 -4.90
CA TRP A 123 1.27 20.30 -4.28
C TRP A 123 1.12 19.32 -3.11
N CYS A 124 1.98 18.32 -3.01
CA CYS A 124 2.09 17.42 -1.86
C CYS A 124 3.55 17.00 -1.65
N HIS A 125 3.84 16.57 -0.43
CA HIS A 125 5.10 15.96 -0.04
C HIS A 125 4.84 14.51 0.36
N SER A 126 5.60 13.57 -0.22
CA SER A 126 5.33 12.14 -0.13
C SER A 126 6.51 11.33 0.34
N LEU A 127 6.25 10.34 1.22
CA LEU A 127 7.18 9.30 1.64
C LEU A 127 6.69 7.95 1.16
N TYR A 128 7.54 7.22 0.45
CA TYR A 128 7.22 5.92 -0.14
C TYR A 128 7.97 4.79 0.55
N TYR A 129 7.26 3.73 0.88
CA TYR A 129 7.79 2.51 1.49
C TYR A 129 7.32 1.28 0.74
N MET A 130 7.99 0.14 0.97
CA MET A 130 7.54 -1.16 0.48
C MET A 130 6.92 -1.95 1.63
N ASP A 131 5.72 -2.47 1.41
CA ASP A 131 5.10 -3.40 2.33
C ASP A 131 5.66 -4.84 2.16
N PRO A 132 5.39 -5.76 3.10
CA PRO A 132 5.87 -7.15 2.99
C PRO A 132 5.29 -7.95 1.81
N ASN A 133 4.26 -7.42 1.14
CA ASN A 133 3.63 -8.04 -0.02
C ASN A 133 4.17 -7.52 -1.36
N GLY A 134 5.11 -6.56 -1.33
CA GLY A 134 5.67 -5.93 -2.53
C GLY A 134 4.77 -4.86 -3.11
N ILE A 135 3.91 -4.27 -2.29
CA ILE A 135 3.05 -3.14 -2.66
C ILE A 135 3.74 -1.86 -2.17
N MET A 136 3.90 -0.89 -3.06
CA MET A 136 4.38 0.42 -2.66
C MET A 136 3.28 1.19 -1.96
N VAL A 137 3.58 1.69 -0.77
CA VAL A 137 2.68 2.52 0.03
C VAL A 137 3.28 3.91 0.20
N GLU A 138 2.42 4.90 0.27
CA GLU A 138 2.77 6.31 0.33
C GLU A 138 2.08 6.98 1.50
N PHE A 139 2.82 7.78 2.26
CA PHE A 139 2.22 8.84 3.07
C PHE A 139 2.27 10.14 2.27
N CYS A 140 1.11 10.71 1.99
CA CYS A 140 0.97 11.92 1.19
C CYS A 140 0.43 13.08 2.05
N ARG A 141 1.22 14.15 2.15
CA ARG A 141 0.87 15.37 2.87
C ARG A 141 0.66 16.52 1.89
N ASP A 142 -0.54 17.07 1.86
CA ASP A 142 -0.81 18.29 1.08
C ASP A 142 0.03 19.47 1.54
N THR A 143 0.63 20.20 0.61
CA THR A 143 1.48 21.37 0.89
C THR A 143 0.90 22.69 0.41
N GLY A 144 -0.06 22.70 -0.48
CA GLY A 144 -0.58 23.95 -1.04
C GLY A 144 -1.87 23.84 -1.82
N GLY A 145 -2.47 22.67 -1.71
CA GLY A 145 -3.78 22.43 -2.31
C GLY A 145 -3.70 21.83 -3.72
N PHE A 146 -4.05 20.58 -3.77
CA PHE A 146 -4.48 19.94 -5.01
C PHE A 146 -5.75 20.67 -5.49
N ALA A 147 -5.62 21.41 -6.58
CA ALA A 147 -6.76 22.08 -7.21
C ALA A 147 -7.24 21.24 -8.39
N ALA A 148 -8.46 20.71 -8.29
CA ALA A 148 -9.06 19.99 -9.41
C ALA A 148 -9.29 20.93 -10.61
N ASP A 149 -8.68 20.60 -11.75
CA ASP A 149 -8.93 21.27 -13.03
C ASP A 149 -9.30 20.21 -14.10
N PRO A 150 -10.61 19.90 -14.23
CA PRO A 150 -11.06 18.89 -15.19
C PRO A 150 -10.75 19.21 -16.65
N ALA A 151 -10.68 20.50 -17.01
CA ALA A 151 -10.38 20.90 -18.38
C ALA A 151 -8.91 20.65 -18.72
N ALA A 152 -8.00 21.11 -17.86
CA ALA A 152 -6.58 20.85 -18.03
C ALA A 152 -6.26 19.35 -17.94
N ALA A 153 -6.95 18.61 -17.08
CA ALA A 153 -6.79 17.15 -17.00
C ALA A 153 -7.17 16.45 -18.30
N ALA A 154 -8.29 16.85 -18.92
CA ALA A 154 -8.74 16.30 -20.20
C ALA A 154 -7.76 16.61 -21.33
N ASP A 155 -7.26 17.83 -21.40
CA ASP A 155 -6.31 18.26 -22.44
C ASP A 155 -4.97 17.52 -22.35
N ARG A 156 -4.55 17.15 -21.13
CA ARG A 156 -3.29 16.43 -20.87
C ARG A 156 -3.38 14.92 -21.04
N LEU A 157 -4.56 14.36 -21.11
CA LEU A 157 -4.77 12.90 -21.11
C LEU A 157 -4.02 12.17 -22.23
N THR A 158 -3.79 12.83 -23.35
CA THR A 158 -3.06 12.30 -24.52
C THR A 158 -1.70 12.95 -24.73
N SER A 159 -1.27 13.85 -23.84
CA SER A 159 0.04 14.50 -23.91
C SER A 159 1.14 13.53 -23.49
N THR A 160 2.31 13.64 -24.10
CA THR A 160 3.55 13.00 -23.69
C THR A 160 4.58 14.02 -23.19
N GLU A 161 4.18 15.28 -23.09
CA GLU A 161 5.04 16.35 -22.60
C GLU A 161 5.00 16.39 -21.07
N ASP A 162 6.13 16.71 -20.48
CA ASP A 162 6.26 16.88 -19.03
C ASP A 162 5.40 18.07 -18.58
N THR A 163 4.54 17.85 -17.62
CA THR A 163 3.63 18.86 -17.09
C THR A 163 4.07 19.42 -15.74
N ASP A 164 5.05 18.79 -15.09
CA ASP A 164 5.47 19.13 -13.74
C ASP A 164 6.98 19.37 -13.65
N ALA A 165 7.36 20.61 -13.95
CA ALA A 165 8.75 21.06 -13.83
C ALA A 165 9.18 21.31 -12.36
N SER A 166 8.27 21.19 -11.38
CA SER A 166 8.53 21.48 -9.97
C SER A 166 8.79 20.24 -9.12
N MET A 167 8.55 19.04 -9.64
CA MET A 167 8.74 17.80 -8.91
C MET A 167 10.22 17.58 -8.57
N VAL A 168 10.53 17.44 -7.28
CA VAL A 168 11.88 17.18 -6.78
C VAL A 168 11.93 15.85 -6.06
N ILE A 169 12.69 14.90 -6.60
CA ILE A 169 12.91 13.60 -5.98
C ILE A 169 14.18 13.70 -5.12
N GLN A 170 14.05 13.61 -3.79
CA GLN A 170 15.12 13.84 -2.84
C GLN A 170 15.89 12.58 -2.48
N GLU A 171 15.21 11.44 -2.34
CA GLU A 171 15.84 10.16 -2.05
C GLU A 171 15.28 9.08 -2.99
N VAL A 172 16.18 8.36 -3.66
CA VAL A 172 15.85 7.18 -4.44
C VAL A 172 16.83 6.08 -4.09
N THR A 173 16.39 5.09 -3.37
CA THR A 173 17.14 3.84 -3.23
C THR A 173 16.91 3.00 -4.47
N ARG A 174 17.81 3.12 -5.46
CA ARG A 174 17.68 2.45 -6.78
C ARG A 174 17.61 0.93 -6.68
N GLU A 175 18.15 0.33 -5.64
CA GLU A 175 18.07 -1.12 -5.39
C GLU A 175 16.63 -1.53 -5.03
N GLY A 176 15.88 -0.74 -4.27
CA GLY A 176 14.47 -0.99 -3.96
C GLY A 176 13.53 -0.92 -5.15
N LEU A 177 13.90 -0.18 -6.21
CA LEU A 177 13.07 -0.04 -7.41
C LEU A 177 13.23 -1.20 -8.41
N ARG A 178 14.25 -2.06 -8.26
CA ARG A 178 14.60 -3.12 -9.21
C ARG A 178 14.50 -4.52 -8.61
N GLY A 179 13.36 -4.95 -8.23
CA GLY A 179 13.21 -6.37 -7.86
C GLY A 179 13.18 -6.59 -6.38
N PHE A 180 12.20 -5.96 -5.75
CA PHE A 180 11.68 -6.46 -4.49
C PHE A 180 11.17 -7.88 -4.74
N ASP A 181 11.83 -8.85 -4.10
CA ASP A 181 11.33 -10.21 -4.06
C ASP A 181 10.34 -10.27 -2.89
N PRO A 182 9.02 -10.38 -3.14
CA PRO A 182 8.05 -10.48 -2.05
C PRO A 182 8.43 -11.69 -1.20
N LEU A 183 8.09 -11.64 0.09
CA LEU A 183 8.38 -12.71 1.04
C LEU A 183 8.22 -14.08 0.37
N PRO A 184 9.22 -14.98 0.47
CA PRO A 184 9.15 -16.31 -0.16
C PRO A 184 7.85 -16.98 0.28
N ALA A 185 7.16 -17.61 -0.68
CA ALA A 185 5.96 -18.38 -0.38
C ALA A 185 6.21 -19.23 0.86
N GLN A 186 5.41 -19.06 1.90
CA GLN A 186 5.51 -19.94 3.07
C GLN A 186 5.41 -21.37 2.55
N ARG A 187 6.42 -22.17 2.84
CA ARG A 187 6.39 -23.58 2.53
C ARG A 187 5.22 -24.19 3.27
N THR A 188 4.26 -24.69 2.54
CA THR A 188 3.19 -25.55 3.04
C THR A 188 3.74 -26.94 3.42
N ASP A 189 4.91 -27.02 4.04
CA ASP A 189 5.54 -28.26 4.47
C ASP A 189 5.15 -28.59 5.92
N GLN A 190 3.87 -28.41 6.26
CA GLN A 190 3.31 -29.06 7.46
C GLN A 190 2.03 -29.83 7.08
N ALA A 191 2.16 -30.73 6.10
CA ALA A 191 1.24 -31.82 5.94
C ALA A 191 2.04 -33.10 6.07
N GLY A 192 1.99 -33.71 7.25
CA GLY A 192 2.48 -35.08 7.38
C GLY A 192 3.17 -35.39 8.69
N THR A 193 2.46 -35.75 9.69
CA THR A 193 2.49 -37.10 10.36
C THR A 193 1.27 -37.26 11.23
#